data_90656170d6fbeecf94135b5dd18c0ea7
#
_entry.id   90656170d6fbeecf94135b5dd18c0ea7
#
_cell.length_a   1.000
_cell.length_b   1.000
_cell.length_c   1.000
_cell.angle_alpha   90.00
_cell.angle_beta   90.00
_cell.angle_gamma   90.00
#
_symmetry.space_group_name_H-M   'P 1'
#
loop_
_entity.id
_entity.type
_entity.pdbx_description
1 polymer ?
#
loop_
_entity_poly.entity_id
_entity_poly.type
_entity_poly.pdbx_seq_one_letter_code
_entity_poly.pdbx_strand_id
1 'polypeptide(L)'
;MITLYGFGPAMGLPEISPFVTKAHILLRMAGLSYEADTNLGAFFKAPRGKLPYIRDDGEVVSDSTFIRFHIEKKYGFDFDRGLSAAERATGWALERMCEEHLYWLMIDVRWLDDRNFRAGPSKIFASLPAPVRPLIEAYVRRTMRRTLHLQGLGRHDPAARLELAKRDFVAISGILADKPYLFGAEPHGADATAGAFVVGALAEGVVAPLRDAACSMSNIVAYVERITRRFFPTSGG
;
A
#
# COMPACT_ATOMS: atom_id res chain seq x y z
N MET A 1 19.14 -4.88 14.80
CA MET A 1 17.87 -4.11 15.03
C MET A 1 17.38 -3.59 13.69
N ILE A 2 16.07 -3.78 13.41
CA ILE A 2 15.46 -3.39 12.13
C ILE A 2 14.95 -1.95 12.22
N THR A 3 15.25 -1.13 11.21
CA THR A 3 14.62 0.19 11.01
C THR A 3 13.85 0.15 9.69
N LEU A 4 12.55 0.44 9.71
CA LEU A 4 11.71 0.58 8.52
C LEU A 4 11.56 2.06 8.20
N TYR A 5 11.85 2.43 6.96
CA TYR A 5 11.73 3.79 6.46
C TYR A 5 10.43 3.97 5.67
N GLY A 6 9.62 4.95 6.09
CA GLY A 6 8.28 5.21 5.56
C GLY A 6 7.94 6.69 5.50
N PHE A 7 6.66 7.00 5.19
CA PHE A 7 6.15 8.38 5.14
C PHE A 7 5.39 8.79 6.41
N GLY A 8 4.88 7.80 7.16
CA GLY A 8 4.06 8.01 8.34
C GLY A 8 2.57 8.22 8.05
N PRO A 9 1.81 8.57 9.11
CA PRO A 9 0.35 8.63 9.06
C PRO A 9 -0.15 9.81 8.24
N ALA A 10 -1.15 9.57 7.39
CA ALA A 10 -1.91 10.62 6.69
C ALA A 10 -3.25 10.05 6.17
N MET A 11 -4.22 10.92 5.89
CA MET A 11 -5.53 10.59 5.33
C MET A 11 -6.34 9.58 6.16
N GLY A 12 -6.19 9.58 7.47
CA GLY A 12 -6.81 8.59 8.36
C GLY A 12 -6.12 7.21 8.35
N LEU A 13 -4.97 7.09 7.67
CA LEU A 13 -4.18 5.87 7.61
C LEU A 13 -3.02 5.92 8.58
N PRO A 14 -2.60 4.79 9.16
CA PRO A 14 -1.38 4.70 9.97
C PRO A 14 -0.10 4.91 9.12
N GLU A 15 -0.19 4.67 7.82
CA GLU A 15 0.86 4.91 6.82
C GLU A 15 0.20 5.24 5.47
N ILE A 16 0.64 6.32 4.82
CA ILE A 16 0.03 6.77 3.57
C ILE A 16 0.37 5.87 2.37
N SER A 17 1.53 5.23 2.39
CA SER A 17 2.00 4.37 1.30
C SER A 17 1.56 2.92 1.50
N PRO A 18 0.81 2.32 0.56
CA PRO A 18 0.44 0.90 0.68
C PRO A 18 1.65 -0.03 0.68
N PHE A 19 2.74 0.32 -0.01
CA PHE A 19 3.97 -0.48 0.01
C PHE A 19 4.67 -0.45 1.39
N VAL A 20 4.65 0.69 2.08
CA VAL A 20 5.18 0.79 3.45
C VAL A 20 4.23 0.07 4.41
N THR A 21 2.92 0.21 4.24
CA THR A 21 1.91 -0.54 5.00
C THR A 21 2.12 -2.05 4.86
N LYS A 22 2.38 -2.55 3.64
CA LYS A 22 2.76 -3.95 3.41
C LYS A 22 3.99 -4.34 4.22
N ALA A 23 5.04 -3.53 4.22
CA ALA A 23 6.26 -3.83 4.97
C ALA A 23 6.00 -3.86 6.49
N HIS A 24 5.18 -2.96 7.03
CA HIS A 24 4.72 -3.02 8.43
C HIS A 24 4.01 -4.34 8.73
N ILE A 25 3.08 -4.75 7.88
CA ILE A 25 2.33 -6.00 8.06
C ILE A 25 3.27 -7.20 8.04
N LEU A 26 4.19 -7.28 7.07
CA LEU A 26 5.16 -8.38 6.96
C LEU A 26 6.04 -8.50 8.22
N LEU A 27 6.61 -7.40 8.70
CA LEU A 27 7.42 -7.39 9.92
C LEU A 27 6.62 -7.87 11.14
N ARG A 28 5.36 -7.42 11.26
CA ARG A 28 4.47 -7.82 12.37
C ARG A 28 3.99 -9.26 12.26
N MET A 29 3.71 -9.76 11.06
CA MET A 29 3.41 -11.18 10.83
C MET A 29 4.55 -12.08 11.26
N ALA A 30 5.79 -11.67 10.98
CA ALA A 30 6.98 -12.42 11.36
C ALA A 30 7.36 -12.24 12.86
N GLY A 31 6.63 -11.43 13.62
CA GLY A 31 6.92 -11.18 15.04
C GLY A 31 8.22 -10.40 15.27
N LEU A 32 8.72 -9.70 14.24
CA LEU A 32 9.98 -8.97 14.31
C LEU A 32 9.79 -7.59 14.93
N SER A 33 10.62 -7.26 15.93
CA SER A 33 10.68 -5.91 16.51
C SER A 33 11.42 -4.97 15.56
N TYR A 34 10.88 -3.78 15.35
CA TYR A 34 11.46 -2.77 14.49
C TYR A 34 11.07 -1.36 14.94
N GLU A 35 11.87 -0.37 14.54
CA GLU A 35 11.56 1.04 14.66
C GLU A 35 11.15 1.60 13.28
N ALA A 36 10.19 2.54 13.28
CA ALA A 36 9.78 3.23 12.06
C ALA A 36 10.43 4.61 12.01
N ASP A 37 11.19 4.90 10.95
CA ASP A 37 11.71 6.24 10.64
C ASP A 37 10.84 6.86 9.53
N THR A 38 10.12 7.92 9.89
CA THR A 38 9.24 8.66 8.96
C THR A 38 9.84 10.01 8.56
N ASN A 39 11.13 10.22 8.81
CA ASN A 39 11.81 11.44 8.39
C ASN A 39 11.91 11.49 6.86
N LEU A 40 11.36 12.54 6.26
CA LEU A 40 11.40 12.74 4.80
C LEU A 40 12.81 12.78 4.22
N GLY A 41 13.83 13.09 5.03
CA GLY A 41 15.23 12.96 4.63
C GLY A 41 15.63 11.53 4.22
N ALA A 42 14.95 10.52 4.75
CA ALA A 42 15.14 9.12 4.37
C ALA A 42 14.70 8.82 2.92
N PHE A 43 13.68 9.53 2.42
CA PHE A 43 13.25 9.40 1.02
C PHE A 43 14.35 9.78 0.03
N PHE A 44 15.07 10.88 0.31
CA PHE A 44 16.20 11.34 -0.55
C PHE A 44 17.41 10.39 -0.50
N LYS A 45 17.51 9.57 0.54
CA LYS A 45 18.56 8.56 0.71
C LYS A 45 18.12 7.16 0.30
N ALA A 46 16.87 7.00 -0.14
CA ALA A 46 16.32 5.70 -0.53
C ALA A 46 17.10 5.12 -1.71
N PRO A 47 17.64 3.88 -1.62
CA PRO A 47 18.55 3.33 -2.62
C PRO A 47 17.98 3.25 -4.04
N ARG A 48 16.64 3.13 -4.16
CA ARG A 48 15.89 3.09 -5.43
C ARG A 48 15.04 4.34 -5.66
N GLY A 49 15.26 5.42 -4.88
CA GLY A 49 14.43 6.63 -4.92
C GLY A 49 12.97 6.40 -4.53
N LYS A 50 12.67 5.33 -3.78
CA LYS A 50 11.32 4.95 -3.33
C LYS A 50 11.36 4.34 -1.94
N LEU A 51 10.26 4.48 -1.20
CA LEU A 51 9.99 3.80 0.06
C LEU A 51 8.99 2.64 -0.17
N PRO A 52 9.05 1.56 0.61
CA PRO A 52 9.92 1.34 1.78
C PRO A 52 11.32 0.85 1.42
N TYR A 53 12.20 1.03 2.38
CA TYR A 53 13.36 0.19 2.56
C TYR A 53 13.56 -0.09 4.06
N ILE A 54 14.27 -1.16 4.38
CA ILE A 54 14.68 -1.45 5.75
C ILE A 54 16.20 -1.41 5.87
N ARG A 55 16.67 -1.12 7.08
CA ARG A 55 18.04 -1.41 7.50
C ARG A 55 17.95 -2.48 8.58
N ASP A 56 18.64 -3.59 8.37
CA ASP A 56 18.63 -4.73 9.27
C ASP A 56 20.07 -5.18 9.54
N ASP A 57 20.57 -4.88 10.75
CA ASP A 57 21.96 -5.13 11.18
C ASP A 57 23.00 -4.61 10.17
N GLY A 58 22.74 -3.44 9.59
CA GLY A 58 23.63 -2.80 8.61
C GLY A 58 23.32 -3.13 7.15
N GLU A 59 22.62 -4.22 6.86
CA GLU A 59 22.14 -4.54 5.52
C GLU A 59 20.95 -3.64 5.13
N VAL A 60 20.96 -3.12 3.90
CA VAL A 60 19.88 -2.28 3.36
C VAL A 60 19.12 -3.05 2.32
N VAL A 61 17.80 -3.25 2.56
CA VAL A 61 16.91 -3.97 1.66
C VAL A 61 15.80 -3.04 1.19
N SER A 62 15.73 -2.79 -0.10
CA SER A 62 14.74 -1.90 -0.73
C SER A 62 13.65 -2.71 -1.43
N ASP A 63 12.43 -2.14 -1.42
CA ASP A 63 11.22 -2.71 -1.99
C ASP A 63 10.53 -3.73 -1.08
N SER A 64 9.21 -3.60 -0.93
CA SER A 64 8.42 -4.42 0.01
C SER A 64 8.43 -5.91 -0.32
N THR A 65 8.55 -6.28 -1.60
CA THR A 65 8.66 -7.68 -2.01
C THR A 65 10.03 -8.26 -1.65
N PHE A 66 11.11 -7.49 -1.86
CA PHE A 66 12.45 -7.93 -1.45
C PHE A 66 12.63 -7.91 0.08
N ILE A 67 11.93 -7.04 0.79
CA ILE A 67 11.83 -7.10 2.27
C ILE A 67 11.20 -8.43 2.70
N ARG A 68 10.11 -8.87 2.04
CA ARG A 68 9.51 -10.20 2.28
C ARG A 68 10.55 -11.30 2.09
N PHE A 69 11.23 -11.34 0.96
CA PHE A 69 12.24 -12.37 0.66
C PHE A 69 13.41 -12.35 1.64
N HIS A 70 13.83 -11.16 2.09
CA HIS A 70 14.86 -11.01 3.13
C HIS A 70 14.41 -11.62 4.46
N ILE A 71 13.17 -11.34 4.89
CA ILE A 71 12.60 -11.92 6.12
C ILE A 71 12.53 -13.45 6.01
N GLU A 72 12.03 -13.98 4.90
CA GLU A 72 11.95 -15.41 4.65
C GLU A 72 13.34 -16.06 4.74
N LYS A 73 14.34 -15.46 4.11
CA LYS A 73 15.71 -15.99 4.05
C LYS A 73 16.45 -15.87 5.37
N LYS A 74 16.43 -14.68 6.01
CA LYS A 74 17.23 -14.40 7.21
C LYS A 74 16.62 -14.98 8.48
N TYR A 75 15.29 -14.93 8.59
CA TYR A 75 14.57 -15.32 9.81
C TYR A 75 13.83 -16.66 9.68
N GLY A 76 13.84 -17.30 8.50
CA GLY A 76 13.20 -18.58 8.26
C GLY A 76 11.68 -18.55 8.35
N PHE A 77 11.06 -17.40 8.21
CA PHE A 77 9.61 -17.25 8.32
C PHE A 77 8.94 -17.47 6.94
N ASP A 78 8.12 -18.52 6.83
CA ASP A 78 7.33 -18.80 5.62
C ASP A 78 5.97 -18.10 5.72
N PHE A 79 5.81 -17.00 4.99
CA PHE A 79 4.55 -16.23 4.94
C PHE A 79 3.38 -17.01 4.33
N ASP A 80 3.65 -18.06 3.56
CA ASP A 80 2.64 -18.87 2.90
C ASP A 80 2.57 -20.29 3.47
N ARG A 81 2.99 -20.46 4.71
CA ARG A 81 3.00 -21.74 5.39
C ARG A 81 1.62 -22.38 5.39
N GLY A 82 1.54 -23.63 4.93
CA GLY A 82 0.30 -24.40 4.86
C GLY A 82 -0.50 -24.22 3.57
N LEU A 83 -0.14 -23.26 2.70
CA LEU A 83 -0.79 -23.08 1.41
C LEU A 83 -0.32 -24.13 0.40
N SER A 84 -1.28 -24.62 -0.41
CA SER A 84 -1.00 -25.41 -1.61
C SER A 84 -0.24 -24.60 -2.66
N ALA A 85 0.36 -25.29 -3.64
CA ALA A 85 1.04 -24.65 -4.76
C ALA A 85 0.10 -23.72 -5.56
N ALA A 86 -1.16 -24.10 -5.72
CA ALA A 86 -2.16 -23.29 -6.43
C ALA A 86 -2.52 -22.02 -5.67
N GLU A 87 -2.67 -22.09 -4.34
CA GLU A 87 -2.93 -20.92 -3.50
C GLU A 87 -1.74 -19.97 -3.47
N ARG A 88 -0.50 -20.46 -3.37
CA ARG A 88 0.72 -19.66 -3.46
C ARG A 88 0.80 -18.93 -4.83
N ALA A 89 0.49 -19.63 -5.92
CA ALA A 89 0.46 -19.02 -7.26
C ALA A 89 -0.64 -17.95 -7.37
N THR A 90 -1.84 -18.21 -6.83
CA THR A 90 -2.94 -17.25 -6.78
C THR A 90 -2.56 -16.04 -5.93
N GLY A 91 -1.94 -16.26 -4.77
CA GLY A 91 -1.44 -15.20 -3.90
C GLY A 91 -0.43 -14.29 -4.62
N TRP A 92 0.54 -14.88 -5.32
CA TRP A 92 1.51 -14.12 -6.11
C TRP A 92 0.85 -13.29 -7.22
N ALA A 93 -0.09 -13.88 -7.98
CA ALA A 93 -0.83 -13.16 -9.03
C ALA A 93 -1.64 -11.99 -8.45
N LEU A 94 -2.28 -12.19 -7.30
CA LEU A 94 -3.05 -11.17 -6.59
C LEU A 94 -2.14 -10.02 -6.09
N GLU A 95 -0.97 -10.34 -5.55
CA GLU A 95 0.01 -9.33 -5.15
C GLU A 95 0.43 -8.47 -6.35
N ARG A 96 0.72 -9.10 -7.51
CA ARG A 96 1.05 -8.35 -8.72
C ARG A 96 -0.10 -7.50 -9.21
N MET A 97 -1.34 -8.00 -9.19
CA MET A 97 -2.52 -7.20 -9.53
C MET A 97 -2.64 -5.96 -8.64
N CYS A 98 -2.45 -6.11 -7.33
CA CYS A 98 -2.51 -4.97 -6.41
C CYS A 98 -1.39 -3.96 -6.69
N GLU A 99 -0.16 -4.40 -6.88
CA GLU A 99 1.02 -3.54 -7.00
C GLU A 99 1.20 -2.93 -8.39
N GLU A 100 0.83 -3.67 -9.46
CA GLU A 100 1.07 -3.25 -10.84
C GLU A 100 -0.18 -2.70 -11.53
N HIS A 101 -1.38 -2.92 -10.97
CA HIS A 101 -2.62 -2.44 -11.55
C HIS A 101 -3.41 -1.55 -10.58
N LEU A 102 -3.94 -2.07 -9.47
CA LEU A 102 -4.74 -1.32 -8.51
C LEU A 102 -4.00 -0.08 -7.97
N TYR A 103 -2.70 -0.20 -7.71
CA TYR A 103 -1.86 0.92 -7.27
C TYR A 103 -1.97 2.14 -8.18
N TRP A 104 -1.89 1.96 -9.48
CA TRP A 104 -1.91 3.07 -10.43
C TRP A 104 -3.27 3.75 -10.50
N LEU A 105 -4.36 3.00 -10.30
CA LEU A 105 -5.71 3.54 -10.18
C LEU A 105 -5.87 4.37 -8.89
N MET A 106 -5.25 3.94 -7.79
CA MET A 106 -5.19 4.71 -6.55
C MET A 106 -4.34 5.98 -6.70
N ILE A 107 -3.21 5.90 -7.40
CA ILE A 107 -2.35 7.06 -7.70
C ILE A 107 -3.12 8.10 -8.51
N ASP A 108 -3.85 7.70 -9.54
CA ASP A 108 -4.71 8.60 -10.33
C ASP A 108 -5.64 9.41 -9.42
N VAL A 109 -6.40 8.71 -8.57
CA VAL A 109 -7.35 9.32 -7.64
C VAL A 109 -6.67 10.23 -6.61
N ARG A 110 -5.55 9.81 -6.02
CA ARG A 110 -4.90 10.56 -4.95
C ARG A 110 -4.10 11.76 -5.43
N TRP A 111 -3.43 11.64 -6.58
CA TRP A 111 -2.49 12.65 -7.05
C TRP A 111 -3.06 13.59 -8.09
N LEU A 112 -4.03 13.13 -8.91
CA LEU A 112 -4.56 13.95 -10.03
C LEU A 112 -5.87 14.65 -9.69
N ASP A 113 -6.65 14.14 -8.74
CA ASP A 113 -7.78 14.87 -8.17
C ASP A 113 -7.29 15.96 -7.21
N ASP A 114 -7.77 17.20 -7.36
CA ASP A 114 -7.29 18.35 -6.59
C ASP A 114 -7.65 18.26 -5.10
N ARG A 115 -8.82 17.72 -4.76
CA ARG A 115 -9.28 17.58 -3.38
C ARG A 115 -8.46 16.54 -2.65
N ASN A 116 -8.31 15.37 -3.25
CA ASN A 116 -7.56 14.27 -2.68
C ASN A 116 -6.06 14.59 -2.57
N PHE A 117 -5.50 15.29 -3.56
CA PHE A 117 -4.12 15.77 -3.52
C PHE A 117 -3.87 16.67 -2.31
N ARG A 118 -4.74 17.66 -2.06
CA ARG A 118 -4.62 18.58 -0.91
C ARG A 118 -4.83 17.86 0.43
N ALA A 119 -5.74 16.87 0.47
CA ALA A 119 -6.02 16.11 1.69
C ALA A 119 -4.85 15.21 2.12
N GLY A 120 -4.06 14.70 1.17
CA GLY A 120 -2.99 13.73 1.40
C GLY A 120 -1.64 14.12 0.83
N PRO A 121 -1.35 13.85 -0.46
CA PRO A 121 0.01 13.98 -1.02
C PRO A 121 0.65 15.37 -0.85
N SER A 122 -0.12 16.45 -0.90
CA SER A 122 0.37 17.82 -0.69
C SER A 122 1.03 18.01 0.69
N LYS A 123 0.62 17.24 1.70
CA LYS A 123 1.20 17.32 3.05
C LYS A 123 2.65 16.86 3.10
N ILE A 124 3.07 16.00 2.17
CA ILE A 124 4.47 15.58 2.03
C ILE A 124 5.39 16.79 1.77
N PHE A 125 4.85 17.82 1.12
CA PHE A 125 5.59 19.03 0.75
C PHE A 125 5.43 20.16 1.78
N ALA A 126 4.79 19.92 2.93
CA ALA A 126 4.48 20.97 3.91
C ALA A 126 5.72 21.65 4.50
N SER A 127 6.86 20.95 4.56
CA SER A 127 8.13 21.49 5.04
C SER A 127 8.87 22.37 4.03
N LEU A 128 8.42 22.44 2.77
CA LEU A 128 9.06 23.26 1.74
C LEU A 128 8.69 24.75 1.93
N PRO A 129 9.62 25.67 1.62
CA PRO A 129 9.36 27.11 1.64
C PRO A 129 8.18 27.49 0.72
N ALA A 130 7.33 28.41 1.20
CA ALA A 130 6.10 28.83 0.54
C ALA A 130 6.24 29.18 -0.96
N PRO A 131 7.28 29.92 -1.40
CA PRO A 131 7.40 30.25 -2.83
C PRO A 131 7.80 29.08 -3.71
N VAL A 132 8.44 28.04 -3.16
CA VAL A 132 8.96 26.87 -3.91
C VAL A 132 7.92 25.74 -3.96
N ARG A 133 7.15 25.58 -2.89
CA ARG A 133 6.19 24.50 -2.71
C ARG A 133 5.22 24.33 -3.91
N PRO A 134 4.50 25.38 -4.41
CA PRO A 134 3.57 25.22 -5.51
C PRO A 134 4.24 24.74 -6.80
N LEU A 135 5.48 25.15 -7.05
CA LEU A 135 6.26 24.73 -8.23
C LEU A 135 6.62 23.24 -8.15
N ILE A 136 7.06 22.78 -6.98
CA ILE A 136 7.37 21.36 -6.73
C ILE A 136 6.10 20.52 -6.84
N GLU A 137 4.99 20.92 -6.22
CA GLU A 137 3.71 20.23 -6.32
C GLU A 137 3.25 20.11 -7.77
N ALA A 138 3.30 21.18 -8.55
CA ALA A 138 2.93 21.18 -9.98
C ALA A 138 3.86 20.24 -10.79
N TYR A 139 5.15 20.30 -10.55
CA TYR A 139 6.13 19.42 -11.21
C TYR A 139 5.87 17.95 -10.91
N VAL A 140 5.68 17.58 -9.63
CA VAL A 140 5.43 16.20 -9.23
C VAL A 140 4.12 15.69 -9.80
N ARG A 141 3.04 16.49 -9.76
CA ARG A 141 1.74 16.13 -10.37
C ARG A 141 1.85 15.95 -11.88
N ARG A 142 2.61 16.80 -12.57
CA ARG A 142 2.89 16.62 -14.01
C ARG A 142 3.65 15.31 -14.28
N THR A 143 4.64 15.00 -13.44
CA THR A 143 5.39 13.75 -13.52
C THR A 143 4.48 12.55 -13.30
N MET A 144 3.62 12.57 -12.28
CA MET A 144 2.65 11.50 -12.02
C MET A 144 1.69 11.27 -13.19
N ARG A 145 1.16 12.36 -13.78
CA ARG A 145 0.30 12.26 -14.98
C ARG A 145 1.04 11.63 -16.16
N ARG A 146 2.30 12.01 -16.37
CA ARG A 146 3.13 11.41 -17.43
C ARG A 146 3.41 9.94 -17.16
N THR A 147 3.74 9.59 -15.92
CA THR A 147 4.00 8.20 -15.51
C THR A 147 2.78 7.32 -15.71
N LEU A 148 1.59 7.77 -15.29
CA LEU A 148 0.32 7.08 -15.53
C LEU A 148 0.04 6.88 -17.01
N HIS A 149 0.30 7.90 -17.84
CA HIS A 149 0.12 7.82 -19.30
C HIS A 149 1.09 6.78 -19.92
N LEU A 150 2.35 6.76 -19.49
CA LEU A 150 3.37 5.82 -19.98
C LEU A 150 3.09 4.39 -19.51
N GLN A 151 2.61 4.22 -18.28
CA GLN A 151 2.20 2.93 -17.73
C GLN A 151 0.98 2.34 -18.50
N GLY A 152 0.12 3.18 -19.07
CA GLY A 152 -1.00 2.79 -19.91
C GLY A 152 -2.37 3.13 -19.31
N LEU A 153 -2.57 2.95 -18.01
CA LEU A 153 -3.87 3.23 -17.35
C LEU A 153 -4.31 4.69 -17.52
N GLY A 154 -3.37 5.63 -17.53
CA GLY A 154 -3.66 7.04 -17.77
C GLY A 154 -4.14 7.40 -19.17
N ARG A 155 -4.20 6.43 -20.10
CA ARG A 155 -4.77 6.62 -21.45
C ARG A 155 -6.27 6.32 -21.52
N HIS A 156 -6.81 5.64 -20.52
CA HIS A 156 -8.23 5.38 -20.38
C HIS A 156 -8.96 6.59 -19.81
N ASP A 157 -10.22 6.76 -20.17
CA ASP A 157 -11.10 7.74 -19.54
C ASP A 157 -11.42 7.39 -18.07
N PRO A 158 -11.95 8.31 -17.28
CA PRO A 158 -12.25 8.06 -15.87
C PRO A 158 -13.24 6.92 -15.62
N ALA A 159 -14.22 6.71 -16.50
CA ALA A 159 -15.22 5.66 -16.36
C ALA A 159 -14.59 4.27 -16.59
N ALA A 160 -13.74 4.14 -17.60
CA ALA A 160 -13.00 2.92 -17.88
C ALA A 160 -12.03 2.58 -16.73
N ARG A 161 -11.30 3.57 -16.17
CA ARG A 161 -10.44 3.38 -15.00
C ARG A 161 -11.21 2.90 -13.77
N LEU A 162 -12.39 3.46 -13.53
CA LEU A 162 -13.27 3.03 -12.45
C LEU A 162 -13.74 1.58 -12.65
N GLU A 163 -14.12 1.21 -13.87
CA GLU A 163 -14.53 -0.17 -14.19
C GLU A 163 -13.39 -1.17 -13.94
N LEU A 164 -12.16 -0.81 -14.32
CA LEU A 164 -10.97 -1.63 -14.05
C LEU A 164 -10.74 -1.80 -12.54
N ALA A 165 -10.85 -0.72 -11.76
CA ALA A 165 -10.71 -0.78 -10.31
C ALA A 165 -11.79 -1.65 -9.65
N LYS A 166 -13.04 -1.56 -10.12
CA LYS A 166 -14.13 -2.42 -9.65
C LYS A 166 -13.82 -3.91 -9.88
N ARG A 167 -13.23 -4.27 -11.01
CA ARG A 167 -12.85 -5.65 -11.31
C ARG A 167 -11.75 -6.15 -10.39
N ASP A 168 -10.77 -5.31 -10.05
CA ASP A 168 -9.77 -5.67 -9.05
C ASP A 168 -10.40 -5.95 -7.68
N PHE A 169 -11.31 -5.09 -7.22
CA PHE A 169 -12.02 -5.31 -5.96
C PHE A 169 -12.92 -6.55 -6.00
N VAL A 170 -13.62 -6.80 -7.12
CA VAL A 170 -14.42 -8.03 -7.31
C VAL A 170 -13.53 -9.27 -7.23
N ALA A 171 -12.33 -9.23 -7.82
CA ALA A 171 -11.39 -10.35 -7.74
C ALA A 171 -10.92 -10.60 -6.30
N ILE A 172 -10.54 -9.53 -5.57
CA ILE A 172 -10.18 -9.63 -4.14
C ILE A 172 -11.36 -10.17 -3.32
N SER A 173 -12.55 -9.59 -3.50
CA SER A 173 -13.78 -10.01 -2.81
C SER A 173 -14.15 -11.46 -3.08
N GLY A 174 -14.01 -11.91 -4.34
CA GLY A 174 -14.29 -13.29 -4.74
C GLY A 174 -13.30 -14.30 -4.14
N ILE A 175 -12.00 -13.96 -4.11
CA ILE A 175 -11.00 -14.80 -3.44
C ILE A 175 -11.22 -14.83 -1.94
N LEU A 176 -11.55 -13.69 -1.33
CA LEU A 176 -11.85 -13.59 0.10
C LEU A 176 -13.11 -14.39 0.47
N ALA A 177 -14.17 -14.27 -0.34
CA ALA A 177 -15.48 -14.86 -0.09
C ALA A 177 -15.99 -14.53 1.35
N ASP A 178 -16.29 -15.54 2.14
CA ASP A 178 -16.71 -15.45 3.54
C ASP A 178 -15.58 -15.68 4.55
N LYS A 179 -14.34 -15.91 4.05
CA LYS A 179 -13.19 -16.18 4.91
C LYS A 179 -12.70 -14.91 5.64
N PRO A 180 -12.09 -15.07 6.81
CA PRO A 180 -11.44 -13.96 7.51
C PRO A 180 -10.29 -13.32 6.72
N TYR A 181 -9.49 -14.15 6.03
CA TYR A 181 -8.35 -13.76 5.20
C TYR A 181 -8.40 -14.51 3.86
N LEU A 182 -7.59 -14.10 2.89
CA LEU A 182 -7.67 -14.57 1.50
C LEU A 182 -7.67 -16.10 1.35
N PHE A 183 -6.90 -16.81 2.17
CA PHE A 183 -6.75 -18.25 2.07
C PHE A 183 -7.21 -19.02 3.32
N GLY A 184 -7.93 -18.39 4.24
CA GLY A 184 -8.46 -19.10 5.41
C GLY A 184 -8.58 -18.26 6.67
N ALA A 185 -8.36 -18.92 7.82
CA ALA A 185 -8.54 -18.30 9.14
C ALA A 185 -7.37 -17.40 9.56
N GLU A 186 -6.17 -17.62 9.00
CA GLU A 186 -4.98 -16.85 9.30
C GLU A 186 -4.49 -16.08 8.07
N PRO A 187 -3.83 -14.92 8.26
CA PRO A 187 -3.28 -14.14 7.17
C PRO A 187 -2.00 -14.77 6.61
N HIS A 188 -1.82 -14.65 5.30
CA HIS A 188 -0.66 -15.08 4.54
C HIS A 188 0.02 -13.91 3.83
N GLY A 189 1.10 -14.15 3.11
CA GLY A 189 1.87 -13.11 2.43
C GLY A 189 1.03 -12.21 1.51
N ALA A 190 0.09 -12.80 0.79
CA ALA A 190 -0.83 -12.04 -0.07
C ALA A 190 -1.75 -11.10 0.72
N ASP A 191 -2.12 -11.43 1.98
CA ASP A 191 -2.90 -10.54 2.84
C ASP A 191 -2.11 -9.29 3.25
N ALA A 192 -0.78 -9.39 3.37
CA ALA A 192 0.05 -8.21 3.62
C ALA A 192 -0.03 -7.22 2.45
N THR A 193 -0.07 -7.72 1.21
CA THR A 193 -0.22 -6.88 0.02
C THR A 193 -1.66 -6.42 -0.17
N ALA A 194 -2.61 -7.32 -0.37
CA ALA A 194 -4.00 -6.97 -0.63
C ALA A 194 -4.60 -6.12 0.50
N GLY A 195 -4.32 -6.49 1.77
CA GLY A 195 -4.74 -5.73 2.94
C GLY A 195 -4.22 -4.30 2.91
N ALA A 196 -2.93 -4.10 2.65
CA ALA A 196 -2.34 -2.76 2.58
C ALA A 196 -2.97 -1.90 1.48
N PHE A 197 -3.22 -2.48 0.30
CA PHE A 197 -3.80 -1.75 -0.83
C PHE A 197 -5.27 -1.43 -0.61
N VAL A 198 -6.05 -2.37 -0.07
CA VAL A 198 -7.48 -2.13 0.21
C VAL A 198 -7.65 -1.14 1.38
N VAL A 199 -6.87 -1.25 2.45
CA VAL A 199 -6.81 -0.23 3.52
C VAL A 199 -6.53 1.14 2.91
N GLY A 200 -5.55 1.23 2.03
CA GLY A 200 -5.25 2.45 1.30
C GLY A 200 -6.42 2.96 0.45
N ALA A 201 -7.13 2.09 -0.28
CA ALA A 201 -8.25 2.48 -1.14
C ALA A 201 -9.45 2.99 -0.33
N LEU A 202 -9.69 2.46 0.88
CA LEU A 202 -10.77 2.85 1.78
C LEU A 202 -10.42 4.03 2.70
N ALA A 203 -9.25 4.66 2.55
CA ALA A 203 -8.84 5.79 3.37
C ALA A 203 -9.94 6.86 3.47
N GLU A 204 -10.27 7.28 4.69
CA GLU A 204 -11.35 8.26 4.95
C GLU A 204 -11.10 9.61 4.27
N GLY A 205 -9.85 10.00 4.13
CA GLY A 205 -9.45 11.24 3.45
C GLY A 205 -9.54 11.18 1.92
N VAL A 206 -9.93 10.05 1.31
CA VAL A 206 -10.12 9.90 -0.14
C VAL A 206 -11.59 10.01 -0.49
N VAL A 207 -11.93 10.96 -1.34
CA VAL A 207 -13.29 11.10 -1.90
C VAL A 207 -13.24 10.74 -3.37
N ALA A 208 -13.73 9.54 -3.70
CA ALA A 208 -13.69 9.05 -5.07
C ALA A 208 -14.64 7.87 -5.31
N PRO A 209 -15.20 7.73 -6.54
CA PRO A 209 -16.00 6.56 -6.91
C PRO A 209 -15.27 5.22 -6.71
N LEU A 210 -13.95 5.20 -6.78
CA LEU A 210 -13.12 4.04 -6.49
C LEU A 210 -13.30 3.58 -5.03
N ARG A 211 -13.28 4.52 -4.07
CA ARG A 211 -13.53 4.23 -2.65
C ARG A 211 -14.95 3.72 -2.45
N ASP A 212 -15.93 4.37 -3.06
CA ASP A 212 -17.34 3.99 -2.95
C ASP A 212 -17.57 2.56 -3.48
N ALA A 213 -16.92 2.21 -4.60
CA ALA A 213 -16.96 0.86 -5.15
C ALA A 213 -16.39 -0.19 -4.18
N ALA A 214 -15.26 0.10 -3.52
CA ALA A 214 -14.69 -0.81 -2.52
C ALA A 214 -15.59 -0.91 -1.27
N CYS A 215 -16.12 0.22 -0.80
CA CYS A 215 -17.02 0.27 0.36
C CYS A 215 -18.37 -0.46 0.12
N SER A 216 -18.81 -0.61 -1.12
CA SER A 216 -20.04 -1.35 -1.45
C SER A 216 -19.93 -2.86 -1.23
N MET A 217 -18.71 -3.39 -1.03
CA MET A 217 -18.44 -4.80 -0.80
C MET A 217 -18.22 -5.06 0.69
N SER A 218 -19.24 -5.57 1.38
CA SER A 218 -19.23 -5.74 2.85
C SER A 218 -18.07 -6.61 3.36
N ASN A 219 -17.69 -7.67 2.63
CA ASN A 219 -16.57 -8.52 2.99
C ASN A 219 -15.22 -7.81 2.88
N ILE A 220 -15.04 -6.90 1.92
CA ILE A 220 -13.85 -6.04 1.81
C ILE A 220 -13.78 -5.09 3.01
N VAL A 221 -14.88 -4.44 3.38
CA VAL A 221 -14.92 -3.55 4.54
C VAL A 221 -14.55 -4.31 5.81
N ALA A 222 -15.18 -5.46 6.06
CA ALA A 222 -14.88 -6.29 7.21
C ALA A 222 -13.43 -6.83 7.21
N TYR A 223 -12.86 -7.09 6.02
CA TYR A 223 -11.46 -7.47 5.87
C TYR A 223 -10.50 -6.34 6.25
N VAL A 224 -10.76 -5.12 5.80
CA VAL A 224 -9.98 -3.92 6.16
C VAL A 224 -9.99 -3.71 7.69
N GLU A 225 -11.15 -3.84 8.32
CA GLU A 225 -11.25 -3.72 9.79
C GLU A 225 -10.40 -4.77 10.50
N ARG A 226 -10.40 -6.03 10.03
CA ARG A 226 -9.57 -7.10 10.60
C ARG A 226 -8.08 -6.84 10.43
N ILE A 227 -7.64 -6.46 9.22
CA ILE A 227 -6.26 -6.11 8.94
C ILE A 227 -5.81 -4.94 9.83
N THR A 228 -6.61 -3.88 9.89
CA THR A 228 -6.29 -2.70 10.70
C THR A 228 -6.20 -3.05 12.19
N ARG A 229 -7.18 -3.76 12.73
CA ARG A 229 -7.19 -4.16 14.14
C ARG A 229 -6.04 -5.07 14.50
N ARG A 230 -5.69 -6.01 13.62
CA ARG A 230 -4.62 -6.99 13.89
C ARG A 230 -3.24 -6.37 13.79
N PHE A 231 -3.02 -5.56 12.78
CA PHE A 231 -1.68 -5.07 12.45
C PHE A 231 -1.44 -3.59 12.81
N PHE A 232 -2.46 -2.83 13.14
CA PHE A 232 -2.34 -1.42 13.53
C PHE A 232 -3.26 -1.13 14.72
N PRO A 233 -3.11 -1.88 15.84
CA PRO A 233 -3.92 -1.60 17.01
C PRO A 233 -3.67 -0.15 17.45
N THR A 234 -4.74 0.61 17.65
CA THR A 234 -4.65 1.89 18.35
C THR A 234 -4.11 1.56 19.73
N SER A 235 -2.97 2.18 20.09
CA SER A 235 -2.45 2.09 21.46
C SER A 235 -3.60 2.49 22.38
N GLY A 236 -4.11 1.53 23.14
CA GLY A 236 -5.14 1.79 24.13
C GLY A 236 -4.64 2.88 25.06
N GLY A 237 -5.47 3.93 25.25
CA GLY A 237 -5.23 4.93 26.26
C GLY A 237 -5.19 4.33 27.66
#